data_03a51f357da38d9f468a07ff8dcac667
#
_entry.id   03a51f357da38d9f468a07ff8dcac667
#
_cell.length_a   1.000
_cell.length_b   1.000
_cell.length_c   1.000
_cell.angle_alpha   90.00
_cell.angle_beta   90.00
_cell.angle_gamma   90.00
#
_symmetry.space_group_name_H-M   'P 1'
#
loop_
_entity.id
_entity.type
_entity.pdbx_description
1 polymer ?
#
loop_
_entity_poly.entity_id
_entity_poly.type
_entity_poly.pdbx_seq_one_letter_code
_entity_poly.pdbx_strand_id
1 'polypeptide(L)'
;MKELILASNNLHKVEEIKSILNNYNILTLNEIGFTDEIEENGNTFEENALIKARTIAKFSGKTTIADDSGLAIDLLDGRPGVFSARYSKEQTDEKNIEKVLFELDGNYSKAKFVSVIAYVSPDGVEKTFRGECH
;
A
#
# COMPACT_ATOMS: atom_id res chain seq x y z
N MET A 1 18.92 -18.33 2.23
CA MET A 1 18.13 -17.09 2.41
C MET A 1 16.67 -17.42 2.68
N LYS A 2 16.05 -16.70 3.60
CA LYS A 2 14.61 -16.84 3.81
C LYS A 2 13.86 -16.14 2.67
N GLU A 3 12.78 -16.76 2.24
CA GLU A 3 11.90 -16.15 1.24
C GLU A 3 10.89 -15.23 1.91
N LEU A 4 10.61 -14.11 1.26
CA LEU A 4 9.64 -13.13 1.70
C LEU A 4 8.87 -12.65 0.47
N ILE A 5 7.54 -12.68 0.55
CA ILE A 5 6.71 -12.20 -0.55
C ILE A 5 6.44 -10.72 -0.34
N LEU A 6 6.66 -9.93 -1.37
CA LEU A 6 6.18 -8.55 -1.42
C LEU A 6 4.91 -8.52 -2.26
N ALA A 7 3.79 -8.15 -1.65
CA ALA A 7 2.48 -8.13 -2.30
C ALA A 7 2.35 -6.93 -3.24
N SER A 8 3.23 -6.83 -4.21
CA SER A 8 3.28 -5.73 -5.18
C SER A 8 3.99 -6.18 -6.45
N ASN A 9 3.61 -5.57 -7.57
CA ASN A 9 4.33 -5.65 -8.83
C ASN A 9 4.96 -4.31 -9.20
N ASN A 10 4.92 -3.33 -8.30
CA ASN A 10 5.54 -2.02 -8.52
C ASN A 10 7.05 -2.15 -8.45
N LEU A 11 7.73 -1.98 -9.58
CA LEU A 11 9.18 -2.19 -9.70
C LEU A 11 9.99 -1.29 -8.77
N HIS A 12 9.57 -0.05 -8.57
CA HIS A 12 10.27 0.87 -7.66
C HIS A 12 10.22 0.38 -6.22
N LYS A 13 9.04 -0.07 -5.77
CA LYS A 13 8.87 -0.63 -4.42
C LYS A 13 9.69 -1.91 -4.25
N VAL A 14 9.67 -2.77 -5.27
CA VAL A 14 10.43 -4.03 -5.25
C VAL A 14 11.91 -3.75 -5.10
N GLU A 15 12.45 -2.81 -5.88
CA GLU A 15 13.87 -2.45 -5.83
C GLU A 15 14.26 -1.84 -4.49
N GLU A 16 13.43 -0.95 -3.93
CA GLU A 16 13.67 -0.37 -2.61
C GLU A 16 13.72 -1.44 -1.53
N ILE A 17 12.74 -2.34 -1.51
CA ILE A 17 12.68 -3.40 -0.50
C ILE A 17 13.85 -4.37 -0.66
N LYS A 18 14.22 -4.73 -1.88
CA LYS A 18 15.37 -5.59 -2.12
C LYS A 18 16.68 -4.96 -1.62
N SER A 19 16.82 -3.66 -1.77
CA SER A 19 18.03 -2.97 -1.30
C SER A 19 18.11 -2.89 0.23
N ILE A 20 16.98 -2.81 0.90
CA ILE A 20 16.90 -2.75 2.37
C ILE A 20 17.02 -4.15 2.99
N LEU A 21 16.31 -5.12 2.41
CA LEU A 21 16.23 -6.49 2.91
C LEU A 21 17.09 -7.43 2.07
N ASN A 22 18.37 -7.12 1.92
CA ASN A 22 19.26 -7.87 1.06
C ASN A 22 19.61 -9.28 1.56
N ASN A 23 19.22 -9.62 2.80
CA ASN A 23 19.37 -10.95 3.37
C ASN A 23 18.18 -11.87 3.08
N TYR A 24 17.17 -11.37 2.38
CA TYR A 24 15.97 -12.13 2.04
C TYR A 24 15.88 -12.31 0.53
N ASN A 25 15.28 -13.42 0.13
CA ASN A 25 14.90 -13.62 -1.26
C ASN A 25 13.47 -13.06 -1.42
N ILE A 26 13.36 -11.88 -2.02
CA ILE A 26 12.08 -11.19 -2.19
C ILE A 26 11.43 -11.64 -3.49
N LEU A 27 10.21 -12.17 -3.38
CA LEU A 27 9.40 -12.59 -4.53
C LEU A 27 8.23 -11.64 -4.70
N THR A 28 7.92 -11.31 -5.95
CA THR A 28 6.80 -10.44 -6.30
C THR A 28 5.53 -11.26 -6.57
N LEU A 29 4.40 -10.58 -6.75
CA LEU A 29 3.13 -11.25 -7.09
C LEU A 29 3.24 -12.00 -8.41
N ASN A 30 3.89 -11.42 -9.42
CA ASN A 30 4.10 -12.11 -10.70
C ASN A 30 4.95 -13.36 -10.55
N GLU A 31 6.00 -13.31 -9.74
CA GLU A 31 6.91 -14.43 -9.55
C GLU A 31 6.25 -15.62 -8.85
N ILE A 32 5.23 -15.38 -8.02
CA ILE A 32 4.48 -16.46 -7.36
C ILE A 32 3.24 -16.89 -8.14
N GLY A 33 2.99 -16.28 -9.30
CA GLY A 33 1.86 -16.62 -10.16
C GLY A 33 0.52 -16.09 -9.70
N PHE A 34 0.50 -15.07 -8.86
CA PHE A 34 -0.74 -14.44 -8.41
C PHE A 34 -1.14 -13.35 -9.42
N THR A 35 -2.27 -13.54 -10.10
CA THR A 35 -2.74 -12.65 -11.16
C THR A 35 -4.08 -11.99 -10.88
N ASP A 36 -4.76 -12.38 -9.80
CA ASP A 36 -6.03 -11.81 -9.43
C ASP A 36 -5.86 -10.43 -8.80
N GLU A 37 -6.94 -9.64 -8.81
CA GLU A 37 -6.97 -8.39 -8.07
C GLU A 37 -7.34 -8.65 -6.62
N ILE A 38 -6.74 -7.89 -5.72
CA ILE A 38 -7.08 -7.92 -4.30
C ILE A 38 -7.98 -6.73 -4.01
N GLU A 39 -9.19 -7.01 -3.50
CA GLU A 39 -10.09 -5.94 -3.08
C GLU A 39 -9.62 -5.30 -1.79
N GLU A 40 -9.24 -4.03 -1.88
CA GLU A 40 -8.83 -3.24 -0.73
C GLU A 40 -10.04 -2.43 -0.24
N ASN A 41 -10.92 -3.11 0.49
CA ASN A 41 -12.17 -2.53 0.97
C ASN A 41 -12.13 -2.09 2.44
N GLY A 42 -10.95 -2.00 3.02
CA GLY A 42 -10.77 -1.49 4.37
C GLY A 42 -10.94 0.03 4.44
N ASN A 43 -11.18 0.52 5.64
CA ASN A 43 -11.36 1.94 5.90
C ASN A 43 -10.09 2.65 6.36
N THR A 44 -9.03 1.90 6.64
CA THR A 44 -7.74 2.45 7.06
C THR A 44 -6.61 1.87 6.22
N PHE A 45 -5.46 2.53 6.23
CA PHE A 45 -4.26 2.03 5.56
C PHE A 45 -3.84 0.69 6.16
N GLU A 46 -3.92 0.55 7.48
CA GLU A 46 -3.60 -0.69 8.19
C GLU A 46 -4.49 -1.85 7.71
N GLU A 47 -5.80 -1.62 7.61
CA GLU A 47 -6.73 -2.64 7.14
C GLU A 47 -6.41 -3.09 5.72
N ASN A 48 -6.18 -2.15 4.80
CA ASN A 48 -5.89 -2.48 3.42
C ASN A 48 -4.55 -3.21 3.27
N ALA A 49 -3.53 -2.78 3.99
CA ALA A 49 -2.24 -3.48 3.98
C ALA A 49 -2.37 -4.91 4.52
N LEU A 50 -3.13 -5.10 5.60
CA LEU A 50 -3.39 -6.43 6.15
C LEU A 50 -4.19 -7.31 5.20
N ILE A 51 -5.20 -6.77 4.53
CA ILE A 51 -5.99 -7.51 3.53
C ILE A 51 -5.07 -8.07 2.45
N LYS A 52 -4.20 -7.25 1.90
CA LYS A 52 -3.24 -7.68 0.88
C LYS A 52 -2.29 -8.75 1.42
N ALA A 53 -1.69 -8.51 2.56
CA ALA A 53 -0.72 -9.43 3.13
C ALA A 53 -1.35 -10.77 3.50
N ARG A 54 -2.55 -10.76 4.10
CA ARG A 54 -3.29 -12.00 4.45
C ARG A 54 -3.64 -12.81 3.22
N THR A 55 -4.15 -12.15 2.19
CA THR A 55 -4.54 -12.80 0.93
C THR A 55 -3.35 -13.53 0.32
N ILE A 56 -2.23 -12.87 0.24
CA ILE A 56 -1.03 -13.43 -0.41
C ILE A 56 -0.32 -14.45 0.49
N ALA A 57 -0.30 -14.24 1.80
CA ALA A 57 0.25 -15.24 2.73
C ALA A 57 -0.54 -16.56 2.63
N LYS A 58 -1.87 -16.47 2.54
CA LYS A 58 -2.72 -17.64 2.37
C LYS A 58 -2.50 -18.32 1.02
N PHE A 59 -2.38 -17.54 -0.05
CA PHE A 59 -2.14 -18.05 -1.39
C PHE A 59 -0.78 -18.74 -1.52
N SER A 60 0.27 -18.11 -1.01
CA SER A 60 1.66 -18.58 -1.18
C SER A 60 2.11 -19.55 -0.11
N GLY A 61 1.48 -19.56 1.06
CA GLY A 61 1.94 -20.31 2.22
C GLY A 61 3.25 -19.78 2.81
N LYS A 62 3.60 -18.52 2.50
CA LYS A 62 4.87 -17.90 2.89
C LYS A 62 4.62 -16.57 3.59
N THR A 63 5.60 -16.11 4.38
CA THR A 63 5.56 -14.80 4.99
C THR A 63 5.47 -13.71 3.93
N THR A 64 4.54 -12.79 4.12
CA THR A 64 4.22 -11.73 3.16
C THR A 64 4.30 -10.38 3.83
N ILE A 65 4.85 -9.41 3.12
CA ILE A 65 4.72 -8.00 3.45
C ILE A 65 3.90 -7.30 2.37
N ALA A 66 3.11 -6.34 2.79
CA ALA A 66 2.33 -5.50 1.89
C ALA A 66 2.35 -4.08 2.42
N ASP A 67 2.13 -3.13 1.55
CA ASP A 67 2.03 -1.75 1.96
C ASP A 67 0.73 -1.14 1.46
N ASP A 68 0.31 -0.10 2.16
CA ASP A 68 -0.72 0.80 1.68
C ASP A 68 -0.30 2.21 2.07
N SER A 69 -0.49 3.16 1.17
CA SER A 69 -0.05 4.52 1.39
C SER A 69 -0.95 5.51 0.67
N GLY A 70 -0.93 6.74 1.12
CA GLY A 70 -1.69 7.77 0.47
C GLY A 70 -1.56 9.12 1.16
N LEU A 71 -2.25 10.08 0.60
CA LEU A 71 -2.24 11.47 1.04
C LEU A 71 -3.51 11.75 1.85
N ALA A 72 -3.36 12.30 3.05
CA ALA A 72 -4.46 12.74 3.87
C ALA A 72 -4.39 14.26 4.02
N ILE A 73 -5.44 14.96 3.60
CA ILE A 73 -5.51 16.42 3.57
C ILE A 73 -6.53 16.89 4.60
N ASP A 74 -6.11 17.71 5.56
CA ASP A 74 -6.95 18.14 6.68
C ASP A 74 -8.21 18.87 6.22
N LEU A 75 -8.09 19.80 5.26
CA LEU A 75 -9.23 20.55 4.73
C LEU A 75 -10.27 19.66 4.03
N LEU A 76 -9.86 18.49 3.56
CA LEU A 76 -10.74 17.52 2.92
C LEU A 76 -11.11 16.36 3.85
N ASP A 77 -11.04 16.58 5.17
CA ASP A 77 -11.36 15.57 6.19
C ASP A 77 -10.55 14.27 6.04
N GLY A 78 -9.28 14.40 5.66
CA GLY A 78 -8.38 13.28 5.48
C GLY A 78 -8.42 12.64 4.10
N ARG A 79 -9.27 13.12 3.18
CA ARG A 79 -9.29 12.61 1.81
C ARG A 79 -8.05 13.10 1.03
N PRO A 80 -7.59 12.41 0.02
CA PRO A 80 -8.11 11.15 -0.51
C PRO A 80 -7.82 9.91 0.37
N GLY A 81 -6.90 9.97 1.32
CA GLY A 81 -6.66 8.88 2.27
C GLY A 81 -6.42 7.54 1.57
N VAL A 82 -7.15 6.50 1.99
CA VAL A 82 -7.02 5.15 1.42
C VAL A 82 -7.40 5.08 -0.07
N PHE A 83 -8.07 6.10 -0.58
CA PHE A 83 -8.46 6.18 -1.99
C PHE A 83 -7.46 6.92 -2.87
N SER A 84 -6.29 7.28 -2.36
CA SER A 84 -5.33 8.14 -3.06
C SER A 84 -5.02 7.67 -4.49
N ALA A 85 -4.78 6.36 -4.70
CA ALA A 85 -4.44 5.83 -6.01
C ALA A 85 -5.63 5.78 -6.99
N ARG A 86 -6.86 5.81 -6.46
CA ARG A 86 -8.10 5.69 -7.25
C ARG A 86 -9.12 6.78 -6.93
N TYR A 87 -8.62 7.97 -6.58
CA TYR A 87 -9.47 9.06 -6.12
C TYR A 87 -10.32 9.64 -7.24
N SER A 88 -9.78 9.75 -8.45
CA SER A 88 -10.52 10.18 -9.61
C SER A 88 -11.20 9.00 -10.31
N LYS A 89 -12.20 9.28 -11.12
CA LYS A 89 -12.88 8.29 -11.95
C LYS A 89 -11.91 7.59 -12.90
N GLU A 90 -10.94 8.32 -13.44
CA GLU A 90 -9.95 7.82 -14.39
C GLU A 90 -8.84 7.02 -13.72
N GLN A 91 -8.63 7.21 -12.41
CA GLN A 91 -7.65 6.51 -11.58
C GLN A 91 -6.21 6.64 -12.07
N THR A 92 -5.89 7.79 -12.69
CA THR A 92 -4.51 8.14 -13.05
C THR A 92 -3.95 9.15 -12.05
N ASP A 93 -2.63 9.18 -11.89
CA ASP A 93 -1.99 10.14 -10.97
C ASP A 93 -2.36 11.57 -11.33
N GLU A 94 -2.33 11.91 -12.62
CA GLU A 94 -2.69 13.25 -13.09
C GLU A 94 -4.12 13.62 -12.73
N LYS A 95 -5.08 12.72 -12.98
CA LYS A 95 -6.49 12.99 -12.69
C LYS A 95 -6.78 12.97 -11.20
N ASN A 96 -6.08 12.16 -10.44
CA ASN A 96 -6.20 12.17 -8.98
C ASN A 96 -5.73 13.51 -8.41
N ILE A 97 -4.62 14.05 -8.90
CA ILE A 97 -4.11 15.37 -8.51
C ILE A 97 -5.10 16.46 -8.90
N GLU A 98 -5.61 16.42 -10.13
CA GLU A 98 -6.62 17.40 -10.59
C GLU A 98 -7.84 17.41 -9.69
N LYS A 99 -8.35 16.25 -9.29
CA LYS A 99 -9.50 16.16 -8.40
C LYS A 99 -9.22 16.78 -7.04
N VAL A 100 -8.04 16.49 -6.46
CA VAL A 100 -7.64 17.08 -5.18
C VAL A 100 -7.55 18.60 -5.29
N LEU A 101 -6.91 19.12 -6.33
CA LEU A 101 -6.77 20.56 -6.53
C LEU A 101 -8.14 21.24 -6.71
N PHE A 102 -9.04 20.60 -7.44
CA PHE A 102 -10.40 21.09 -7.63
C PHE A 102 -11.15 21.19 -6.30
N GLU A 103 -11.05 20.15 -5.45
CA GLU A 103 -11.72 20.11 -4.15
C GLU A 103 -11.15 21.12 -3.17
N LEU A 104 -9.85 21.42 -3.25
CA LEU A 104 -9.21 22.45 -2.43
C LEU A 104 -9.65 23.86 -2.82
N ASP A 105 -10.07 24.05 -4.08
CA ASP A 105 -10.58 25.31 -4.58
C ASP A 105 -9.69 26.53 -4.25
N GLY A 106 -8.37 26.36 -4.44
CA GLY A 106 -7.39 27.41 -4.17
C GLY A 106 -7.04 27.61 -2.70
N ASN A 107 -7.60 26.85 -1.80
CA ASN A 107 -7.32 26.94 -0.37
C ASN A 107 -6.05 26.15 0.00
N TYR A 108 -5.35 26.62 1.01
CA TYR A 108 -4.21 25.90 1.58
C TYR A 108 -4.69 24.97 2.71
N SER A 109 -4.01 23.85 2.86
CA SER A 109 -4.30 22.91 3.93
C SER A 109 -3.06 22.22 4.39
N LYS A 110 -3.04 21.78 5.64
CA LYS A 110 -2.07 20.82 6.11
C LYS A 110 -2.40 19.46 5.49
N ALA A 111 -1.35 18.72 5.17
CA ALA A 111 -1.48 17.39 4.60
C ALA A 111 -0.38 16.51 5.15
N LYS A 112 -0.62 15.20 5.13
CA LYS A 112 0.41 14.23 5.47
C LYS A 112 0.37 13.08 4.48
N PHE A 113 1.54 12.54 4.20
CA PHE A 113 1.66 11.29 3.48
C PHE A 113 1.77 10.16 4.50
N VAL A 114 0.92 9.16 4.37
CA VAL A 114 0.87 8.02 5.28
C VAL A 114 1.34 6.79 4.53
N SER A 115 2.22 6.01 5.16
CA SER A 115 2.66 4.73 4.63
C SER A 115 2.56 3.68 5.74
N VAL A 116 1.90 2.58 5.45
CA VAL A 116 1.74 1.46 6.38
C VAL A 116 2.29 0.21 5.72
N ILE A 117 3.08 -0.55 6.47
CA ILE A 117 3.56 -1.87 6.06
C ILE A 117 2.91 -2.91 6.96
N ALA A 118 2.32 -3.93 6.38
CA ALA A 118 1.80 -5.09 7.10
C ALA A 118 2.70 -6.29 6.88
N TYR A 119 2.91 -7.04 7.94
CA TYR A 119 3.65 -8.30 7.95
C TYR A 119 2.69 -9.40 8.39
N VAL A 120 2.55 -10.44 7.59
CA VAL A 120 1.72 -11.60 7.90
C VAL A 120 2.50 -12.87 7.62
N SER A 121 2.62 -13.72 8.63
CA SER A 121 3.26 -15.02 8.47
C SER A 121 2.22 -16.14 8.37
N PRO A 122 2.59 -17.31 7.78
CA PRO A 122 1.64 -18.42 7.62
C PRO A 122 1.13 -18.99 8.94
N ASP A 123 1.86 -18.80 10.03
CA ASP A 123 1.48 -19.26 11.37
C ASP A 123 0.59 -18.28 12.13
N GLY A 124 0.16 -17.20 11.47
CA GLY A 124 -0.83 -16.29 12.02
C GLY A 124 -0.27 -15.06 12.73
N VAL A 125 1.04 -14.84 12.69
CA VAL A 125 1.63 -13.61 13.25
C VAL A 125 1.35 -12.45 12.30
N GLU A 126 0.74 -11.38 12.84
CA GLU A 126 0.43 -10.17 12.08
C GLU A 126 0.97 -8.94 12.79
N LYS A 127 1.61 -8.05 12.05
CA LYS A 127 2.14 -6.78 12.57
C LYS A 127 1.94 -5.69 11.54
N THR A 128 1.73 -4.46 12.01
CA THR A 128 1.67 -3.28 11.15
C THR A 128 2.63 -2.22 11.66
N PHE A 129 3.19 -1.46 10.73
CA PHE A 129 4.11 -0.37 11.00
C PHE A 129 3.64 0.85 10.21
N ARG A 130 3.48 1.98 10.88
CA ARG A 130 2.97 3.21 10.27
C ARG A 130 4.00 4.30 10.31
N GLY A 131 4.22 4.94 9.15
CA GLY A 131 5.03 6.14 9.04
C GLY A 131 4.18 7.30 8.49
N GLU A 132 4.43 8.51 8.96
CA GLU A 132 3.75 9.70 8.47
C GLU A 132 4.78 10.78 8.15
N CYS A 133 4.58 11.46 7.02
CA CYS A 133 5.39 12.59 6.60
C CYS A 133 4.48 13.80 6.39
N HIS A 134 4.66 14.82 7.19
CA HIS A 134 3.83 16.03 7.19
C HIS A 134 4.34 17.09 6.22
#